data_35b1c6e8954d940961345574e12e4c92
#
_entry.id   35b1c6e8954d940961345574e12e4c92
#
_cell.length_a   1.000
_cell.length_b   1.000
_cell.length_c   1.000
_cell.angle_alpha   90.00
_cell.angle_beta   90.00
_cell.angle_gamma   90.00
#
_symmetry.space_group_name_H-M   'P 1'
#
loop_
_entity.id
_entity.type
_entity.pdbx_description
1 polymer ?
#
loop_
_entity_poly.entity_id
_entity_poly.type
_entity_poly.pdbx_seq_one_letter_code
_entity_poly.pdbx_strand_id
1 'polypeptide(L)'
;MLAENKNSCRIKKTEDYKNLYKTGRRVYPNSWIVVNFKNNKLQSYRYGLTVPKYVGNAVVRNRLKRLCREVFQKSEVCKSLPPVDINFVFKKRDPGLYKNLSFEELKNELEKACKRINKYHK
;
A
#
# COMPACT_ATOMS: atom_id res chain seq x y z
N MET A 1 15.01 6.55 -19.73
CA MET A 1 15.21 6.62 -18.92
C MET A 1 15.37 5.79 -18.23
N LEU A 2 15.91 5.82 -17.79
CA LEU A 2 16.10 4.96 -17.13
C LEU A 2 15.11 4.31 -16.56
N ALA A 3 15.10 3.23 -16.64
CA ALA A 3 14.18 2.44 -16.02
C ALA A 3 14.10 2.84 -14.63
N GLU A 4 12.95 3.11 -14.18
CA GLU A 4 12.81 3.41 -12.88
C GLU A 4 13.13 2.26 -12.06
N ASN A 5 13.92 2.44 -11.07
CA ASN A 5 14.22 1.43 -10.11
C ASN A 5 12.97 1.21 -9.26
N LYS A 6 12.42 0.02 -9.27
CA LYS A 6 11.21 -0.27 -8.54
C LYS A 6 11.34 0.03 -7.06
N ASN A 7 12.54 -0.11 -6.50
CA ASN A 7 12.77 0.17 -5.09
C ASN A 7 12.72 1.63 -4.74
N SER A 8 12.88 2.52 -5.71
CA SER A 8 12.87 3.95 -5.44
C SER A 8 11.48 4.46 -5.07
N CYS A 9 10.45 3.68 -5.35
CA CYS A 9 9.08 4.06 -5.02
C CYS A 9 8.62 3.51 -3.69
N ARG A 10 9.52 2.92 -2.90
CA ARG A 10 9.14 2.29 -1.64
C ARG A 10 9.65 3.04 -0.44
N ILE A 11 8.82 3.10 0.60
CA ILE A 11 9.25 3.65 1.87
C ILE A 11 10.17 2.64 2.53
N LYS A 12 11.35 3.06 2.96
CA LYS A 12 12.34 2.15 3.52
C LYS A 12 12.67 2.38 4.98
N LYS A 13 12.55 3.62 5.45
CA LYS A 13 12.98 3.95 6.81
C LYS A 13 11.87 3.77 7.82
N THR A 14 12.20 3.15 8.95
CA THR A 14 11.25 2.98 10.04
C THR A 14 10.67 4.30 10.51
N GLU A 15 11.49 5.33 10.53
CA GLU A 15 11.05 6.66 10.93
C GLU A 15 9.95 7.20 10.04
N ASP A 16 10.05 6.96 8.74
CA ASP A 16 9.04 7.42 7.80
C ASP A 16 7.70 6.73 8.05
N TYR A 17 7.71 5.44 8.37
CA TYR A 17 6.49 4.71 8.72
C TYR A 17 5.87 5.27 9.99
N LYS A 18 6.69 5.53 11.02
CA LYS A 18 6.19 6.05 12.28
C LYS A 18 5.59 7.43 12.11
N ASN A 19 6.27 8.28 11.34
CA ASN A 19 5.78 9.63 11.09
C ASN A 19 4.45 9.60 10.33
N LEU A 20 4.36 8.73 9.34
CA LEU A 20 3.15 8.57 8.57
C LEU A 20 1.98 8.10 9.44
N TYR A 21 2.26 7.18 10.35
CA TYR A 21 1.23 6.70 11.27
C TYR A 21 0.73 7.82 12.18
N LYS A 22 1.64 8.66 12.68
CA LYS A 22 1.28 9.72 13.62
C LYS A 22 0.61 10.90 12.97
N THR A 23 1.07 11.32 11.80
CA THR A 23 0.62 12.58 11.22
C THR A 23 -0.13 12.44 9.92
N GLY A 24 -0.21 11.25 9.36
CA GLY A 24 -0.90 11.03 8.10
C GLY A 24 -2.41 10.94 8.25
N ARG A 25 -3.07 11.03 7.13
CA ARG A 25 -4.52 10.83 7.07
C ARG A 25 -4.80 9.35 6.82
N ARG A 26 -6.04 8.92 7.11
CA ARG A 26 -6.42 7.52 6.95
C ARG A 26 -7.60 7.36 6.00
N VAL A 27 -7.52 6.29 5.21
CA VAL A 27 -8.61 5.88 4.34
C VAL A 27 -8.87 4.40 4.63
N TYR A 28 -10.13 4.02 4.63
CA TYR A 28 -10.53 2.64 4.94
C TYR A 28 -11.26 2.07 3.73
N PRO A 29 -10.55 1.48 2.75
CA PRO A 29 -11.20 0.95 1.55
C PRO A 29 -12.12 -0.25 1.87
N ASN A 30 -11.80 -0.98 2.95
CA ASN A 30 -12.63 -2.10 3.39
C ASN A 30 -12.32 -2.39 4.86
N SER A 31 -12.80 -3.53 5.36
CA SER A 31 -12.65 -3.85 6.78
C SER A 31 -11.29 -4.47 7.12
N TRP A 32 -10.47 -4.80 6.13
CA TRP A 32 -9.21 -5.50 6.39
C TRP A 32 -7.96 -4.71 5.98
N ILE A 33 -8.12 -3.54 5.37
CA ILE A 33 -7.00 -2.66 5.04
C ILE A 33 -7.24 -1.28 5.63
N VAL A 34 -6.21 -0.72 6.25
CA VAL A 34 -6.20 0.69 6.63
C VAL A 34 -5.07 1.32 5.85
N VAL A 35 -5.31 2.47 5.25
CA VAL A 35 -4.31 3.14 4.45
C VAL A 35 -3.97 4.48 5.09
N ASN A 36 -2.70 4.67 5.43
CA ASN A 36 -2.20 5.94 5.94
C ASN A 36 -1.51 6.66 4.80
N PHE A 37 -1.77 7.95 4.62
CA PHE A 37 -1.10 8.69 3.57
C PHE A 37 -0.87 10.14 3.98
N LYS A 38 0.10 10.76 3.33
CA LYS A 38 0.49 12.13 3.63
C LYS A 38 1.25 12.67 2.42
N ASN A 39 1.06 13.94 2.11
CA ASN A 39 1.84 14.56 1.05
C ASN A 39 3.32 14.47 1.43
N ASN A 40 4.16 14.18 0.47
CA ASN A 40 5.60 14.21 0.69
C ASN A 40 6.17 15.38 -0.11
N LYS A 41 7.44 15.66 0.09
CA LYS A 41 8.08 16.77 -0.63
C LYS A 41 9.00 16.25 -1.72
N LEU A 42 8.70 15.05 -2.19
CA LEU A 42 9.47 14.42 -3.25
C LEU A 42 8.79 14.65 -4.58
N GLN A 43 9.39 14.15 -5.64
CA GLN A 43 8.83 14.31 -6.97
C GLN A 43 7.83 13.23 -7.34
N SER A 44 7.74 12.19 -6.52
CA SER A 44 6.84 11.09 -6.83
C SER A 44 6.34 10.46 -5.54
N TYR A 45 5.34 9.58 -5.68
CA TYR A 45 4.81 8.87 -4.54
C TYR A 45 5.80 7.81 -4.06
N ARG A 46 5.64 7.41 -2.80
CA ARG A 46 6.30 6.24 -2.25
C ARG A 46 5.25 5.42 -1.53
N TYR A 47 5.36 4.10 -1.60
CA TYR A 47 4.41 3.25 -0.89
C TYR A 47 5.14 2.29 0.04
N GLY A 48 4.43 1.88 1.09
CA GLY A 48 4.92 0.89 2.02
C GLY A 48 3.84 -0.11 2.34
N LEU A 49 4.25 -1.23 2.90
CA LEU A 49 3.34 -2.31 3.26
C LEU A 49 3.62 -2.70 4.70
N THR A 50 2.58 -2.81 5.51
CA THR A 50 2.70 -3.31 6.86
C THR A 50 1.89 -4.60 6.94
N VAL A 51 2.59 -5.72 7.01
CA VAL A 51 1.97 -7.06 7.01
C VAL A 51 2.41 -7.78 8.28
N PRO A 52 1.67 -7.59 9.38
CA PRO A 52 2.07 -8.16 10.67
C PRO A 52 1.97 -9.68 10.70
N LYS A 53 2.59 -10.28 11.70
CA LYS A 53 2.62 -11.74 11.82
C LYS A 53 1.22 -12.36 11.92
N TYR A 54 0.28 -11.63 12.48
CA TYR A 54 -1.08 -12.17 12.64
C TYR A 54 -1.84 -12.30 11.31
N VAL A 55 -1.30 -11.78 10.22
CA VAL A 55 -1.91 -11.94 8.89
C VAL A 55 -1.80 -13.39 8.43
N GLY A 56 -0.72 -14.06 8.81
CA GLY A 56 -0.50 -15.44 8.46
C GLY A 56 0.96 -15.81 8.60
N ASN A 57 1.31 -17.03 8.19
CA ASN A 57 2.70 -17.45 8.26
C ASN A 57 3.53 -16.75 7.19
N ALA A 58 4.83 -17.00 7.17
CA ALA A 58 5.75 -16.31 6.26
C ALA A 58 5.35 -16.47 4.80
N VAL A 59 4.87 -17.65 4.43
CA VAL A 59 4.47 -17.90 3.03
C VAL A 59 3.31 -16.99 2.65
N VAL A 60 2.30 -16.91 3.50
CA VAL A 60 1.13 -16.06 3.25
C VAL A 60 1.54 -14.59 3.19
N ARG A 61 2.35 -14.15 4.16
CA ARG A 61 2.78 -12.75 4.22
C ARG A 61 3.61 -12.37 3.01
N ASN A 62 4.53 -13.24 2.61
CA ASN A 62 5.38 -12.94 1.45
C ASN A 62 4.58 -12.92 0.15
N ARG A 63 3.60 -13.81 0.03
CA ARG A 63 2.72 -13.82 -1.13
C ARG A 63 1.93 -12.50 -1.20
N LEU A 64 1.39 -12.06 -0.07
CA LEU A 64 0.63 -10.82 -0.03
C LEU A 64 1.48 -9.62 -0.44
N LYS A 65 2.71 -9.55 0.07
CA LYS A 65 3.62 -8.48 -0.31
C LYS A 65 3.93 -8.51 -1.80
N ARG A 66 4.15 -9.71 -2.36
CA ARG A 66 4.43 -9.84 -3.78
C ARG A 66 3.26 -9.38 -4.63
N LEU A 67 2.04 -9.76 -4.23
CA LEU A 67 0.84 -9.34 -4.96
C LEU A 67 0.68 -7.82 -4.92
N CYS A 68 0.96 -7.19 -3.80
CA CYS A 68 0.89 -5.73 -3.69
C CYS A 68 1.88 -5.06 -4.64
N ARG A 69 3.11 -5.58 -4.69
CA ARG A 69 4.11 -5.03 -5.61
C ARG A 69 3.67 -5.17 -7.05
N GLU A 70 3.05 -6.30 -7.39
CA GLU A 70 2.53 -6.51 -8.72
C GLU A 70 1.46 -5.49 -9.07
N VAL A 71 0.58 -5.18 -8.12
CA VAL A 71 -0.45 -4.17 -8.35
C VAL A 71 0.19 -2.84 -8.72
N PHE A 72 1.22 -2.42 -7.98
CA PHE A 72 1.89 -1.15 -8.26
C PHE A 72 2.69 -1.18 -9.56
N GLN A 73 3.01 -2.35 -10.08
CA GLN A 73 3.66 -2.46 -11.37
C GLN A 73 2.67 -2.42 -12.53
N LYS A 74 1.45 -2.89 -12.31
CA LYS A 74 0.49 -3.08 -13.38
C LYS A 74 -0.70 -2.11 -13.39
N SER A 75 -1.04 -1.55 -12.25
CA SER A 75 -2.22 -0.70 -12.14
C SER A 75 -1.91 0.74 -12.51
N GLU A 76 -2.56 1.24 -13.56
CA GLU A 76 -2.37 2.65 -13.92
C GLU A 76 -2.89 3.58 -12.85
N VAL A 77 -3.95 3.18 -12.15
CA VAL A 77 -4.50 3.99 -11.06
C VAL A 77 -3.47 4.17 -9.96
N CYS A 78 -2.86 3.06 -9.52
CA CYS A 78 -1.89 3.11 -8.45
C CYS A 78 -0.59 3.79 -8.87
N LYS A 79 -0.19 3.61 -10.12
CA LYS A 79 1.04 4.25 -10.62
C LYS A 79 0.88 5.74 -10.85
N SER A 80 -0.35 6.23 -10.86
CA SER A 80 -0.61 7.64 -11.14
C SER A 80 -0.86 8.47 -9.89
N LEU A 81 -0.44 7.97 -8.74
CA LEU A 81 -0.59 8.72 -7.50
C LEU A 81 0.24 10.00 -7.51
N PRO A 82 -0.25 11.05 -6.85
CA PRO A 82 0.51 12.28 -6.70
C PRO A 82 1.66 12.06 -5.71
N PRO A 83 2.52 13.06 -5.48
CA PRO A 83 3.63 12.90 -4.51
C PRO A 83 3.11 12.75 -3.08
N VAL A 84 2.84 11.53 -2.69
CA VAL A 84 2.38 11.19 -1.34
C VAL A 84 3.16 9.98 -0.87
N ASP A 85 3.30 9.87 0.45
CA ASP A 85 3.72 8.64 1.07
C ASP A 85 2.45 7.90 1.47
N ILE A 86 2.38 6.61 1.19
CA ILE A 86 1.19 5.84 1.46
C ILE A 86 1.60 4.49 2.03
N ASN A 87 0.96 4.07 3.11
CA ASN A 87 1.24 2.79 3.74
C ASN A 87 -0.05 1.97 3.84
N PHE A 88 -0.02 0.77 3.28
CA PHE A 88 -1.14 -0.16 3.37
C PHE A 88 -0.92 -1.07 4.55
N VAL A 89 -1.81 -0.98 5.55
CA VAL A 89 -1.71 -1.76 6.78
C VAL A 89 -2.78 -2.84 6.76
N PHE A 90 -2.34 -4.10 6.82
CA PHE A 90 -3.26 -5.24 6.77
C PHE A 90 -3.64 -5.65 8.19
N LYS A 91 -4.94 -5.77 8.44
CA LYS A 91 -5.46 -6.00 9.78
C LYS A 91 -5.71 -7.49 10.03
N LYS A 92 -5.81 -7.85 11.30
CA LYS A 92 -6.11 -9.23 11.68
C LYS A 92 -7.52 -9.59 11.25
N ARG A 93 -7.66 -10.72 10.56
CA ARG A 93 -8.96 -11.23 10.09
C ARG A 93 -8.90 -12.75 10.14
N ASP A 94 -9.96 -13.41 9.68
CA ASP A 94 -10.02 -14.86 9.65
C ASP A 94 -8.81 -15.43 8.92
N PRO A 95 -8.29 -16.56 9.38
CA PRO A 95 -7.07 -17.12 8.80
C PRO A 95 -7.10 -17.34 7.30
N GLY A 96 -8.26 -17.62 6.73
CA GLY A 96 -8.34 -17.90 5.31
C GLY A 96 -8.40 -16.70 4.41
N LEU A 97 -8.64 -15.50 4.95
CA LEU A 97 -8.86 -14.33 4.12
C LEU A 97 -7.65 -14.04 3.22
N TYR A 98 -6.50 -13.83 3.82
CA TYR A 98 -5.31 -13.45 3.03
C TYR A 98 -4.75 -14.64 2.26
N LYS A 99 -4.89 -15.84 2.80
CA LYS A 99 -4.42 -17.03 2.13
C LYS A 99 -5.13 -17.23 0.79
N ASN A 100 -6.41 -16.91 0.74
CA ASN A 100 -7.23 -17.13 -0.44
C ASN A 100 -7.46 -15.90 -1.30
N LEU A 101 -6.85 -14.79 -0.94
CA LEU A 101 -7.04 -13.54 -1.65
C LEU A 101 -6.43 -13.60 -3.05
N SER A 102 -7.20 -13.24 -4.07
CA SER A 102 -6.70 -13.24 -5.44
C SER A 102 -6.04 -11.91 -5.77
N PHE A 103 -5.25 -11.91 -6.83
CA PHE A 103 -4.63 -10.68 -7.32
C PHE A 103 -5.69 -9.64 -7.68
N GLU A 104 -6.77 -10.06 -8.37
CA GLU A 104 -7.80 -9.13 -8.79
C GLU A 104 -8.53 -8.50 -7.62
N GLU A 105 -8.83 -9.30 -6.61
CA GLU A 105 -9.48 -8.77 -5.41
C GLU A 105 -8.61 -7.72 -4.72
N LEU A 106 -7.33 -8.03 -4.57
CA LEU A 106 -6.39 -7.11 -3.94
C LEU A 106 -6.23 -5.85 -4.77
N LYS A 107 -6.06 -6.02 -6.09
CA LYS A 107 -5.92 -4.88 -6.99
C LYS A 107 -7.09 -3.92 -6.87
N ASN A 108 -8.31 -4.47 -6.86
CA ASN A 108 -9.52 -3.64 -6.76
C ASN A 108 -9.53 -2.83 -5.46
N GLU A 109 -9.11 -3.44 -4.36
CA GLU A 109 -9.12 -2.73 -3.08
C GLU A 109 -8.04 -1.67 -3.00
N LEU A 110 -6.85 -1.96 -3.51
CA LEU A 110 -5.78 -0.97 -3.52
C LEU A 110 -6.13 0.19 -4.45
N GLU A 111 -6.74 -0.09 -5.59
CA GLU A 111 -7.17 0.97 -6.51
C GLU A 111 -8.24 1.85 -5.89
N LYS A 112 -9.13 1.26 -5.12
CA LYS A 112 -10.16 2.02 -4.42
C LYS A 112 -9.53 3.05 -3.49
N ALA A 113 -8.51 2.63 -2.74
CA ALA A 113 -7.79 3.53 -1.85
C ALA A 113 -7.06 4.62 -2.63
N CYS A 114 -6.39 4.25 -3.71
CA CYS A 114 -5.64 5.20 -4.51
C CYS A 114 -6.54 6.27 -5.13
N LYS A 115 -7.72 5.87 -5.58
CA LYS A 115 -8.68 6.82 -6.13
C LYS A 115 -9.13 7.84 -5.08
N ARG A 116 -9.37 7.37 -3.85
CA ARG A 116 -9.73 8.28 -2.77
C ARG A 116 -8.62 9.26 -2.45
N ILE A 117 -7.39 8.78 -2.44
CA ILE A 117 -6.24 9.64 -2.15
C ILE A 117 -6.07 10.70 -3.22
N ASN A 118 -6.28 10.34 -4.49
CA ASN A 118 -6.22 11.32 -5.57
C ASN A 118 -7.24 12.43 -5.38
N LYS A 119 -8.41 12.10 -4.88
CA LYS A 119 -9.42 13.12 -4.59
C LYS A 119 -8.98 14.07 -3.50
N TYR A 120 -8.42 13.53 -2.43
CA TYR A 120 -8.00 14.37 -1.30
C TYR A 120 -6.84 15.26 -1.65
N HIS A 121 -6.00 14.84 -2.59
CA HIS A 121 -4.78 15.58 -2.92
C HIS A 121 -5.09 16.90 -3.62
N LYS A 122 -6.21 16.97 -4.28
CA LYS A 122 -6.58 18.21 -4.92
C LYS A 122 -6.90 19.28 -3.91
#